data_8ee0b5b8f6cf44972a14f72b5ebac879
#
_entry.id   8ee0b5b8f6cf44972a14f72b5ebac879
#
_cell.length_a   1.000
_cell.length_b   1.000
_cell.length_c   1.000
_cell.angle_alpha   90.00
_cell.angle_beta   90.00
_cell.angle_gamma   90.00
#
_symmetry.space_group_name_H-M   'P 1'
#
loop_
_entity.id
_entity.type
_entity.pdbx_description
1 polymer ?
#
loop_
_entity_poly.entity_id
_entity_poly.type
_entity_poly.pdbx_seq_one_letter_code
_entity_poly.pdbx_strand_id
1 'polypeptide(L)'
;NIPASDIKVAMMKATRFMVEKVSNRGGYLWNYSPDFSRCWGELEAKPSMIWIEAGTPAMGNVFLNAYQLTGESYYLKAAQAAADALIWGQHSSGGWPYMLDFSGETSLKQWYSKVQKGYIHCAQEHAHYYGNCTYDGYLR
;
A
#
# COMPACT_ATOMS: atom_id res chain seq x y z
N ASN A 1 23.88 7.54 -24.68
CA ASN A 1 23.73 7.95 -23.28
C ASN A 1 22.48 8.81 -23.14
N ILE A 2 21.59 8.46 -22.19
CA ILE A 2 20.41 9.27 -21.87
C ILE A 2 20.86 10.44 -20.98
N PRO A 3 20.53 11.70 -21.30
CA PRO A 3 20.87 12.83 -20.47
C PRO A 3 20.24 12.74 -19.05
N ALA A 4 20.95 13.18 -18.04
CA ALA A 4 20.45 13.18 -16.66
C ALA A 4 19.18 14.04 -16.48
N SER A 5 19.02 15.10 -17.28
CA SER A 5 17.82 15.92 -17.35
C SER A 5 16.58 15.10 -17.73
N ASP A 6 16.71 14.25 -18.74
CA ASP A 6 15.59 13.44 -19.23
C ASP A 6 15.19 12.36 -18.23
N ILE A 7 16.19 11.80 -17.52
CA ILE A 7 15.93 10.87 -16.41
C ILE A 7 15.13 11.56 -15.31
N LYS A 8 15.53 12.77 -14.91
CA LYS A 8 14.80 13.54 -13.88
C LYS A 8 13.36 13.87 -14.29
N VAL A 9 13.16 14.23 -15.56
CA VAL A 9 11.82 14.49 -16.09
C VAL A 9 10.96 13.22 -16.04
N ALA A 10 11.50 12.08 -16.46
CA ALA A 10 10.79 10.81 -16.44
C ALA A 10 10.45 10.37 -15.01
N MET A 11 11.38 10.50 -14.07
CA MET A 11 11.16 10.21 -12.65
C MET A 11 10.05 11.08 -12.07
N MET A 12 10.05 12.38 -12.32
CA MET A 12 9.03 13.30 -11.83
C MET A 12 7.65 12.97 -12.42
N LYS A 13 7.59 12.68 -13.73
CA LYS A 13 6.34 12.27 -14.39
C LYS A 13 5.77 10.99 -13.76
N ALA A 14 6.60 9.97 -13.55
CA ALA A 14 6.19 8.73 -12.90
C ALA A 14 5.73 8.97 -11.47
N THR A 15 6.44 9.78 -10.70
CA THR A 15 6.07 10.09 -9.32
C THR A 15 4.74 10.84 -9.24
N ARG A 16 4.53 11.83 -10.10
CA ARG A 16 3.23 12.53 -10.17
C ARG A 16 2.09 11.57 -10.49
N PHE A 17 2.28 10.67 -11.43
CA PHE A 17 1.28 9.65 -11.74
C PHE A 17 0.96 8.78 -10.51
N MET A 18 1.99 8.29 -9.82
CA MET A 18 1.80 7.48 -8.62
C MET A 18 1.08 8.25 -7.49
N VAL A 19 1.46 9.50 -7.26
CA VAL A 19 0.88 10.33 -6.19
C VAL A 19 -0.55 10.77 -6.53
N GLU A 20 -0.78 11.24 -7.77
CA GLU A 20 -2.02 11.92 -8.14
C GLU A 20 -3.11 10.95 -8.63
N LYS A 21 -2.73 9.78 -9.17
CA LYS A 21 -3.66 8.83 -9.78
C LYS A 21 -3.77 7.50 -9.04
N VAL A 22 -2.69 7.05 -8.40
CA VAL A 22 -2.62 5.71 -7.82
C VAL A 22 -2.78 5.72 -6.31
N SER A 23 -2.15 6.68 -5.61
CA SER A 23 -2.13 6.69 -4.16
C SER A 23 -3.51 6.85 -3.54
N ASN A 24 -3.73 6.17 -2.42
CA ASN A 24 -4.86 6.39 -1.54
C ASN A 24 -4.34 6.92 -0.20
N ARG A 25 -4.53 8.23 0.05
CA ARG A 25 -4.02 8.92 1.26
C ARG A 25 -2.54 8.67 1.53
N GLY A 26 -1.73 8.62 0.47
CA GLY A 26 -0.30 8.33 0.56
C GLY A 26 0.07 6.85 0.58
N GLY A 27 -0.90 5.94 0.64
CA GLY A 27 -0.67 4.50 0.63
C GLY A 27 -0.90 3.85 -0.74
N TYR A 28 -0.43 2.62 -0.88
CA TYR A 28 -0.39 1.88 -2.14
C TYR A 28 -0.76 0.42 -1.95
N LEU A 29 -1.31 -0.18 -3.01
CA LEU A 29 -1.42 -1.62 -3.23
C LEU A 29 -0.36 -2.06 -4.25
N TRP A 30 -0.32 -3.37 -4.58
CA TRP A 30 0.69 -3.88 -5.51
C TRP A 30 0.29 -3.71 -6.98
N ASN A 31 -0.98 -3.93 -7.29
CA ASN A 31 -1.48 -3.96 -8.66
C ASN A 31 -2.77 -3.17 -8.80
N TYR A 32 -2.93 -2.59 -9.97
CA TYR A 32 -4.13 -1.84 -10.37
C TYR A 32 -4.49 -2.20 -11.80
N SER A 33 -5.80 -2.32 -12.10
CA SER A 33 -6.25 -2.40 -13.48
C SER A 33 -5.99 -1.06 -14.20
N PRO A 34 -5.83 -1.07 -15.54
CA PRO A 34 -5.55 0.15 -16.29
C PRO A 34 -6.56 1.28 -16.11
N ASP A 35 -7.81 0.93 -15.84
CA ASP A 35 -8.93 1.85 -15.59
C ASP A 35 -9.13 2.16 -14.09
N PHE A 36 -8.30 1.61 -13.21
CA PHE A 36 -8.39 1.71 -11.75
C PHE A 36 -9.71 1.19 -11.13
N SER A 37 -10.51 0.45 -11.88
CA SER A 37 -11.75 -0.14 -11.36
C SER A 37 -11.50 -1.29 -10.39
N ARG A 38 -10.32 -1.94 -10.48
CA ARG A 38 -9.89 -3.04 -9.63
C ARG A 38 -8.48 -2.82 -9.12
N CYS A 39 -8.23 -3.29 -7.91
CA CYS A 39 -6.90 -3.26 -7.30
C CYS A 39 -6.70 -4.51 -6.44
N TRP A 40 -5.46 -4.96 -6.34
CA TRP A 40 -5.11 -6.17 -5.60
C TRP A 40 -3.66 -6.20 -5.17
N GLY A 41 -3.37 -7.02 -4.17
CA GLY A 41 -2.06 -7.52 -3.81
C GLY A 41 -2.07 -9.03 -4.02
N GLU A 42 -1.89 -9.80 -2.97
CA GLU A 42 -2.15 -11.26 -2.98
C GLU A 42 -3.65 -11.55 -3.16
N LEU A 43 -4.48 -10.64 -2.73
CA LEU A 43 -5.93 -10.71 -2.79
C LEU A 43 -6.50 -9.45 -3.46
N GLU A 44 -7.69 -9.57 -4.04
CA GLU A 44 -8.42 -8.40 -4.50
C GLU A 44 -8.79 -7.53 -3.30
N ALA A 45 -8.53 -6.24 -3.42
CA ALA A 45 -8.75 -5.25 -2.39
C ALA A 45 -9.84 -4.24 -2.79
N LYS A 46 -10.37 -3.52 -1.80
CA LYS A 46 -11.21 -2.35 -2.06
C LYS A 46 -10.34 -1.15 -2.43
N PRO A 47 -10.85 -0.19 -3.20
CA PRO A 47 -10.14 1.05 -3.50
C PRO A 47 -9.76 1.89 -2.26
N SER A 48 -10.45 1.67 -1.13
CA SER A 48 -10.16 2.33 0.15
C SER A 48 -9.01 1.71 0.95
N MET A 49 -8.49 0.57 0.49
CA MET A 49 -7.44 -0.18 1.19
C MET A 49 -6.05 0.18 0.69
N ILE A 50 -5.08 0.01 1.58
CA ILE A 50 -3.65 0.04 1.25
C ILE A 50 -2.94 -1.16 1.88
N TRP A 51 -1.82 -1.56 1.30
CA TRP A 51 -0.97 -2.63 1.82
C TRP A 51 0.17 -2.04 2.65
N ILE A 52 0.45 -2.67 3.78
CA ILE A 52 1.61 -2.31 4.60
C ILE A 52 2.84 -3.02 4.09
N GLU A 53 2.87 -4.35 4.06
CA GLU A 53 4.03 -5.08 3.60
C GLU A 53 4.25 -4.91 2.08
N ALA A 54 5.50 -4.62 1.71
CA ALA A 54 5.99 -4.41 0.33
C ALA A 54 5.21 -3.38 -0.52
N GLY A 55 4.23 -2.66 0.06
CA GLY A 55 3.43 -1.65 -0.63
C GLY A 55 3.83 -0.24 -0.23
N THR A 56 3.12 0.30 0.77
CA THR A 56 3.27 1.70 1.20
C THR A 56 4.68 2.04 1.69
N PRO A 57 5.36 1.25 2.56
CA PRO A 57 6.72 1.57 2.99
C PRO A 57 7.73 1.57 1.85
N ALA A 58 7.59 0.63 0.90
CA ALA A 58 8.50 0.54 -0.24
C ALA A 58 8.38 1.80 -1.13
N MET A 59 7.17 2.27 -1.39
CA MET A 59 6.94 3.50 -2.14
C MET A 59 7.48 4.72 -1.40
N GLY A 60 7.27 4.82 -0.08
CA GLY A 60 7.83 5.87 0.74
C GLY A 60 9.36 5.93 0.64
N ASN A 61 10.04 4.79 0.69
CA ASN A 61 11.48 4.70 0.52
C ASN A 61 11.96 5.12 -0.88
N VAL A 62 11.24 4.73 -1.93
CA VAL A 62 11.55 5.16 -3.31
C VAL A 62 11.50 6.68 -3.42
N PHE A 63 10.47 7.33 -2.89
CA PHE A 63 10.36 8.79 -2.90
C PHE A 63 11.43 9.47 -2.05
N LEU A 64 11.74 8.91 -0.88
CA LEU A 64 12.80 9.45 -0.03
C LEU A 64 14.16 9.38 -0.72
N ASN A 65 14.48 8.27 -1.37
CA ASN A 65 15.70 8.12 -2.15
C ASN A 65 15.75 9.11 -3.33
N ALA A 66 14.63 9.30 -4.03
CA ALA A 66 14.53 10.28 -5.11
C ALA A 66 14.77 11.71 -4.60
N TYR A 67 14.24 12.06 -3.43
CA TYR A 67 14.51 13.34 -2.78
C TYR A 67 16.00 13.51 -2.45
N GLN A 68 16.61 12.50 -1.85
CA GLN A 68 18.05 12.54 -1.50
C GLN A 68 18.94 12.75 -2.74
N LEU A 69 18.57 12.17 -3.87
CA LEU A 69 19.33 12.28 -5.12
C LEU A 69 19.09 13.58 -5.88
N THR A 70 17.92 14.20 -5.74
CA THR A 70 17.51 15.33 -6.57
C THR A 70 17.35 16.64 -5.82
N GLY A 71 17.04 16.59 -4.51
CA GLY A 71 16.66 17.75 -3.71
C GLY A 71 15.23 18.27 -3.98
N GLU A 72 14.47 17.63 -4.87
CA GLU A 72 13.15 18.08 -5.27
C GLU A 72 12.09 17.81 -4.19
N SER A 73 11.52 18.87 -3.64
CA SER A 73 10.58 18.80 -2.49
C SER A 73 9.32 17.98 -2.76
N TYR A 74 8.93 17.78 -4.00
CA TYR A 74 7.78 16.96 -4.37
C TYR A 74 7.95 15.51 -3.92
N TYR A 75 9.16 14.95 -4.07
CA TYR A 75 9.47 13.60 -3.58
C TYR A 75 9.38 13.50 -2.06
N LEU A 76 9.89 14.52 -1.35
CA LEU A 76 9.79 14.55 0.11
C LEU A 76 8.33 14.56 0.58
N LYS A 77 7.48 15.37 -0.03
CA LYS A 77 6.05 15.41 0.26
C LYS A 77 5.37 14.06 0.00
N ALA A 78 5.73 13.37 -1.08
CA ALA A 78 5.23 12.05 -1.40
C ALA A 78 5.66 11.00 -0.35
N ALA A 79 6.91 11.06 0.11
CA ALA A 79 7.43 10.20 1.18
C ALA A 79 6.74 10.49 2.51
N GLN A 80 6.51 11.76 2.85
CA GLN A 80 5.77 12.16 4.06
C GLN A 80 4.34 11.63 4.04
N ALA A 81 3.64 11.73 2.90
CA ALA A 81 2.28 11.20 2.77
C ALA A 81 2.24 9.68 3.01
N ALA A 82 3.23 8.93 2.52
CA ALA A 82 3.34 7.50 2.80
C ALA A 82 3.59 7.22 4.30
N ALA A 83 4.45 8.02 4.93
CA ALA A 83 4.70 7.92 6.37
C ALA A 83 3.45 8.25 7.20
N ASP A 84 2.69 9.27 6.83
CA ASP A 84 1.45 9.66 7.49
C ASP A 84 0.39 8.54 7.41
N ALA A 85 0.29 7.85 6.27
CA ALA A 85 -0.58 6.70 6.12
C ALA A 85 -0.19 5.55 7.08
N LEU A 86 1.10 5.31 7.25
CA LEU A 86 1.61 4.30 8.20
C LEU A 86 1.34 4.72 9.64
N ILE A 87 1.59 5.98 10.01
CA ILE A 87 1.33 6.51 11.35
C ILE A 87 -0.15 6.39 11.69
N TRP A 88 -1.04 6.72 10.76
CA TRP A 88 -2.47 6.60 10.94
C TRP A 88 -2.90 5.16 11.25
N GLY A 89 -2.27 4.17 10.62
CA GLY A 89 -2.62 2.76 10.77
C GLY A 89 -1.87 2.02 11.86
N GLN A 90 -0.95 2.68 12.58
CA GLN A 90 -0.18 2.04 13.62
C GLN A 90 -1.03 1.72 14.85
N HIS A 91 -0.95 0.50 15.35
CA HIS A 91 -1.58 0.09 16.60
C HIS A 91 -0.86 0.69 17.81
N SER A 92 -1.57 0.78 18.92
CA SER A 92 -1.00 1.22 20.21
C SER A 92 0.16 0.33 20.70
N SER A 93 0.24 -0.92 20.23
CA SER A 93 1.36 -1.83 20.48
C SER A 93 2.62 -1.49 19.66
N GLY A 94 2.54 -0.53 18.72
CA GLY A 94 3.62 -0.17 17.81
C GLY A 94 3.66 -0.97 16.50
N GLY A 95 2.86 -2.03 16.37
CA GLY A 95 2.76 -2.84 15.15
C GLY A 95 1.75 -2.32 14.14
N TRP A 96 1.68 -2.99 12.99
CA TRP A 96 0.71 -2.72 11.93
C TRP A 96 -0.04 -3.99 11.54
N PRO A 97 -1.32 -3.85 11.13
CA PRO A 97 -1.99 -4.91 10.38
C PRO A 97 -1.39 -5.02 8.99
N TYR A 98 -1.66 -6.13 8.31
CA TYR A 98 -1.19 -6.37 6.94
C TYR A 98 -1.78 -5.36 5.94
N MET A 99 -3.06 -5.02 6.11
CA MET A 99 -3.77 -4.02 5.32
C MET A 99 -4.43 -2.98 6.20
N LEU A 100 -4.57 -1.78 5.68
CA LEU A 100 -5.39 -0.72 6.25
C LEU A 100 -6.57 -0.42 5.33
N ASP A 101 -7.72 -0.11 5.91
CA ASP A 101 -8.89 0.37 5.19
C ASP A 101 -9.32 1.74 5.72
N PHE A 102 -9.15 2.76 4.92
CA PHE A 102 -9.55 4.12 5.28
C PHE A 102 -11.06 4.34 5.37
N SER A 103 -11.88 3.38 4.93
CA SER A 103 -13.33 3.39 5.12
C SER A 103 -13.76 2.96 6.52
N GLY A 104 -12.81 2.49 7.33
CA GLY A 104 -13.01 2.16 8.75
C GLY A 104 -12.87 0.68 9.09
N GLU A 105 -12.66 0.43 10.38
CA GLU A 105 -12.36 -0.90 10.91
C GLU A 105 -13.47 -1.94 10.65
N THR A 106 -14.74 -1.52 10.75
CA THR A 106 -15.89 -2.42 10.49
C THR A 106 -15.87 -2.94 9.06
N SER A 107 -15.56 -2.08 8.09
CA SER A 107 -15.44 -2.46 6.68
C SER A 107 -14.33 -3.47 6.45
N LEU A 108 -13.20 -3.30 7.10
CA LEU A 108 -12.07 -4.22 7.02
C LEU A 108 -12.41 -5.57 7.64
N LYS A 109 -13.03 -5.60 8.82
CA LYS A 109 -13.51 -6.85 9.46
C LYS A 109 -14.49 -7.62 8.57
N GLN A 110 -15.42 -6.92 7.93
CA GLN A 110 -16.37 -7.53 6.98
C GLN A 110 -15.65 -8.11 5.76
N TRP A 111 -14.64 -7.38 5.24
CA TRP A 111 -13.86 -7.85 4.11
C TRP A 111 -13.07 -9.12 4.45
N TYR A 112 -12.36 -9.14 5.58
CA TYR A 112 -11.65 -10.33 6.05
C TYR A 112 -12.58 -11.52 6.27
N SER A 113 -13.74 -11.30 6.84
CA SER A 113 -14.74 -12.37 7.04
C SER A 113 -15.22 -12.99 5.73
N LYS A 114 -15.38 -12.17 4.67
CA LYS A 114 -15.72 -12.66 3.33
C LYS A 114 -14.58 -13.45 2.70
N VAL A 115 -13.38 -12.92 2.81
CA VAL A 115 -12.16 -13.55 2.29
C VAL A 115 -11.96 -14.90 2.97
N GLN A 116 -12.04 -14.96 4.30
CA GLN A 116 -11.91 -16.20 5.04
C GLN A 116 -12.92 -17.26 4.56
N LYS A 117 -14.19 -16.89 4.37
CA LYS A 117 -15.22 -17.81 3.85
C LYS A 117 -14.92 -18.28 2.44
N GLY A 118 -14.42 -17.41 1.57
CA GLY A 118 -14.07 -17.75 0.19
C GLY A 118 -12.81 -18.61 0.09
N TYR A 119 -11.88 -18.44 1.01
CA TYR A 119 -10.58 -19.10 1.02
C TYR A 119 -10.52 -20.40 1.80
N ILE A 120 -11.58 -20.78 2.53
CA ILE A 120 -11.61 -22.06 3.25
C ILE A 120 -11.30 -23.25 2.32
N HIS A 121 -11.63 -23.18 1.05
CA HIS A 121 -11.28 -24.22 0.07
C HIS A 121 -9.83 -24.12 -0.47
N CYS A 122 -9.27 -22.94 -0.58
CA CYS A 122 -7.89 -22.74 -1.04
C CYS A 122 -6.89 -22.70 0.12
N ALA A 123 -7.32 -22.35 1.30
CA ALA A 123 -6.46 -22.03 2.43
C ALA A 123 -6.02 -23.24 3.24
N GLN A 124 -6.52 -24.43 3.00
CA GLN A 124 -5.94 -25.61 3.66
C GLN A 124 -4.48 -25.84 3.24
N GLU A 125 -4.11 -25.47 2.02
CA GLU A 125 -2.73 -25.51 1.56
C GLU A 125 -1.91 -24.26 1.93
N HIS A 126 -2.55 -23.14 2.18
CA HIS A 126 -1.92 -21.85 2.50
C HIS A 126 -2.35 -21.25 3.83
N ALA A 127 -3.04 -22.02 4.68
CA ALA A 127 -3.63 -21.54 5.95
C ALA A 127 -2.59 -20.90 6.89
N HIS A 128 -1.34 -21.38 6.88
CA HIS A 128 -0.27 -20.79 7.65
C HIS A 128 0.21 -19.45 7.08
N TYR A 129 0.04 -19.21 5.79
CA TYR A 129 0.49 -17.98 5.14
C TYR A 129 -0.54 -16.86 5.30
N TYR A 130 -1.81 -17.16 5.13
CA TYR A 130 -2.90 -16.17 5.15
C TYR A 130 -3.67 -16.11 6.47
N GLY A 131 -3.82 -17.24 7.16
CA GLY A 131 -4.61 -17.33 8.38
C GLY A 131 -3.88 -16.81 9.61
N ASN A 132 -2.66 -17.26 9.83
CA ASN A 132 -1.98 -17.01 11.10
C ASN A 132 -1.22 -15.68 11.13
N CYS A 133 -0.61 -15.27 10.01
CA CYS A 133 0.24 -14.09 10.02
C CYS A 133 -0.55 -12.79 9.87
N THR A 134 -1.65 -12.83 9.12
CA THR A 134 -2.39 -11.61 8.78
C THR A 134 -3.64 -11.44 9.60
N TYR A 135 -4.37 -12.52 9.79
CA TYR A 135 -5.70 -12.47 10.37
C TYR A 135 -5.66 -12.40 11.91
N ASP A 136 -4.85 -13.24 12.55
CA ASP A 136 -4.74 -13.27 14.01
C ASP A 136 -4.06 -12.02 14.58
N GLY A 137 -3.14 -11.42 13.84
CA GLY A 137 -2.49 -10.16 14.21
C GLY A 137 -3.44 -8.98 14.17
N TYR A 138 -4.50 -9.07 13.35
CA TYR A 138 -5.44 -7.97 13.14
C TYR A 138 -6.63 -8.00 14.11
N LEU A 139 -7.05 -9.17 14.56
CA LEU A 139 -8.23 -9.34 15.43
C LEU A 139 -7.90 -9.32 16.93
N ARG A 140 -6.65 -9.21 17.28
CA ARG A 140 -6.18 -9.03 18.65
C ARG A 140 -5.84 -7.58 18.92
#